data_dfafef19f123be218a26aa21be04aa5c
#
_entry.id   dfafef19f123be218a26aa21be04aa5c
#
_cell.length_a   1.000
_cell.length_b   1.000
_cell.length_c   1.000
_cell.angle_alpha   90.00
_cell.angle_beta   90.00
_cell.angle_gamma   90.00
#
_symmetry.space_group_name_H-M   'P 1'
#
loop_
_entity.id
_entity.type
_entity.pdbx_description
1 polymer ?
#
loop_
_entity_poly.entity_id
_entity_poly.type
_entity_poly.pdbx_seq_one_letter_code
_entity_poly.pdbx_strand_id
1 'polypeptide(L)'
;MGQMAENVDIEAVVAAGDVHHFEGVRSVNDPLWMTNYELVYSHPELMIPWYPILGNHEYRGNTQAVLDYSQVSARWEMPARYYTKVLENDDITVRLVMIDTAPLLDKYREDTEKYPDACKQDMDKQLAWLDSVLTSAKEDWVLVVGHHPIYADTDKNDSERLDMEKRVDSILRKHNNVNMYLCGHIHNFQHIRKAGSKIDYVVNTSASLSRKVKAVEGTVFCSGETGFSLISADKKELCLYMINKEGKVLHTVRQAR
;
A
#
# COMPACT_ATOMS: atom_id res chain seq x y z
N MET A 1 -8.44 -12.08 -8.52
CA MET A 1 -7.08 -11.81 -8.98
C MET A 1 -6.59 -12.89 -9.94
N GLY A 2 -6.47 -14.16 -9.53
CA GLY A 2 -5.92 -15.23 -10.38
C GLY A 2 -6.60 -15.36 -11.76
N GLN A 3 -7.92 -15.45 -11.81
CA GLN A 3 -8.66 -15.49 -13.08
C GLN A 3 -8.42 -14.28 -14.01
N MET A 4 -8.13 -13.11 -13.44
CA MET A 4 -7.78 -11.95 -14.25
C MET A 4 -6.35 -12.06 -14.78
N ALA A 5 -5.43 -12.57 -13.97
CA ALA A 5 -4.05 -12.79 -14.34
C ALA A 5 -3.88 -13.83 -15.49
N GLU A 6 -4.86 -14.71 -15.70
CA GLU A 6 -4.90 -15.59 -16.88
C GLU A 6 -5.03 -14.82 -18.22
N ASN A 7 -5.51 -13.58 -18.17
CA ASN A 7 -5.80 -12.77 -19.36
C ASN A 7 -4.97 -11.47 -19.43
N VAL A 8 -4.21 -11.18 -18.37
CA VAL A 8 -3.40 -9.97 -18.24
C VAL A 8 -2.06 -10.38 -17.66
N ASP A 9 -0.98 -10.05 -18.34
CA ASP A 9 0.37 -10.30 -17.86
C ASP A 9 0.65 -9.40 -16.63
N ILE A 10 0.74 -10.02 -15.45
CA ILE A 10 0.97 -9.33 -14.17
C ILE A 10 2.41 -9.53 -13.76
N GLU A 11 3.16 -8.45 -13.64
CA GLU A 11 4.57 -8.50 -13.28
C GLU A 11 4.81 -8.67 -11.77
N ALA A 12 3.94 -8.09 -10.94
CA ALA A 12 4.09 -8.14 -9.49
C ALA A 12 2.77 -7.85 -8.76
N VAL A 13 2.72 -8.21 -7.49
CA VAL A 13 1.64 -7.83 -6.56
C VAL A 13 2.19 -6.93 -5.48
N VAL A 14 1.49 -5.85 -5.19
CA VAL A 14 1.75 -4.97 -4.04
C VAL A 14 0.75 -5.29 -2.94
N ALA A 15 1.23 -5.71 -1.77
CA ALA A 15 0.39 -5.95 -0.59
C ALA A 15 0.50 -4.77 0.38
N ALA A 16 -0.58 -3.99 0.47
CA ALA A 16 -0.61 -2.72 1.20
C ALA A 16 -0.80 -2.86 2.72
N GLY A 17 -0.23 -3.91 3.34
CA GLY A 17 -0.27 -4.19 4.76
C GLY A 17 -1.53 -4.93 5.24
N ASP A 18 -1.50 -5.34 6.50
CA ASP A 18 -2.58 -6.10 7.16
C ASP A 18 -2.90 -7.44 6.44
N VAL A 19 -1.87 -8.12 5.94
CA VAL A 19 -2.01 -9.47 5.37
C VAL A 19 -2.36 -10.47 6.46
N HIS A 20 -1.86 -10.26 7.68
CA HIS A 20 -2.05 -11.14 8.84
C HIS A 20 -2.95 -10.49 9.90
N HIS A 21 -4.23 -10.43 9.60
CA HIS A 21 -5.27 -9.96 10.50
C HIS A 21 -5.62 -11.07 11.53
N PHE A 22 -5.74 -10.87 12.85
CA PHE A 22 -5.77 -9.61 13.61
C PHE A 22 -4.46 -9.33 14.36
N GLU A 23 -3.67 -10.33 14.76
CA GLU A 23 -2.56 -10.22 15.72
C GLU A 23 -1.19 -10.31 15.05
N GLY A 24 -1.13 -10.27 13.70
CA GLY A 24 0.10 -10.51 12.98
C GLY A 24 0.62 -11.95 13.13
N VAL A 25 1.82 -12.22 12.63
CA VAL A 25 2.51 -13.52 12.77
C VAL A 25 3.46 -13.49 13.93
N ARG A 26 3.75 -14.66 14.51
CA ARG A 26 4.70 -14.83 15.63
C ARG A 26 6.09 -15.23 15.16
N SER A 27 6.18 -15.92 14.03
CA SER A 27 7.44 -16.39 13.44
C SER A 27 7.27 -16.66 11.94
N VAL A 28 8.35 -16.97 11.25
CA VAL A 28 8.31 -17.43 9.85
C VAL A 28 7.61 -18.78 9.66
N ASN A 29 7.41 -19.53 10.73
CA ASN A 29 6.71 -20.82 10.73
C ASN A 29 5.27 -20.72 11.26
N ASP A 30 4.74 -19.50 11.45
CA ASP A 30 3.37 -19.31 11.91
C ASP A 30 2.37 -19.87 10.89
N PRO A 31 1.39 -20.70 11.30
CA PRO A 31 0.38 -21.23 10.40
C PRO A 31 -0.42 -20.17 9.62
N LEU A 32 -0.47 -18.94 10.13
CA LEU A 32 -1.12 -17.82 9.43
C LEU A 32 -0.50 -17.53 8.06
N TRP A 33 0.77 -17.84 7.84
CA TRP A 33 1.37 -17.74 6.50
C TRP A 33 0.63 -18.59 5.48
N MET A 34 0.28 -19.82 5.86
CA MET A 34 -0.46 -20.71 4.97
C MET A 34 -1.91 -20.24 4.78
N THR A 35 -2.62 -19.90 5.86
CA THR A 35 -4.05 -19.62 5.81
C THR A 35 -4.40 -18.22 5.30
N ASN A 36 -3.51 -17.25 5.44
CA ASN A 36 -3.75 -15.86 5.04
C ASN A 36 -3.03 -15.48 3.74
N TYR A 37 -1.99 -16.21 3.34
CA TYR A 37 -1.18 -15.86 2.18
C TYR A 37 -0.99 -17.01 1.20
N GLU A 38 -0.26 -18.08 1.55
CA GLU A 38 0.16 -19.10 0.58
C GLU A 38 -1.01 -19.83 -0.07
N LEU A 39 -2.00 -20.30 0.72
CA LEU A 39 -3.16 -21.00 0.20
C LEU A 39 -4.21 -20.08 -0.40
N VAL A 40 -4.32 -18.84 0.09
CA VAL A 40 -5.28 -17.86 -0.44
C VAL A 40 -4.89 -17.39 -1.83
N TYR A 41 -3.60 -17.16 -2.05
CA TYR A 41 -3.06 -16.67 -3.32
C TYR A 41 -2.27 -17.76 -4.06
N SER A 42 -2.83 -18.99 -4.10
CA SER A 42 -2.19 -20.17 -4.67
C SER A 42 -2.40 -20.35 -6.18
N HIS A 43 -3.08 -19.40 -6.85
CA HIS A 43 -3.25 -19.46 -8.30
C HIS A 43 -1.90 -19.40 -9.01
N PRO A 44 -1.63 -20.24 -10.05
CA PRO A 44 -0.33 -20.25 -10.73
C PRO A 44 0.15 -18.89 -11.21
N GLU A 45 -0.73 -18.07 -11.78
CA GLU A 45 -0.44 -16.72 -12.27
C GLU A 45 -0.13 -15.69 -11.15
N LEU A 46 -0.27 -16.08 -9.88
CA LEU A 46 0.11 -15.27 -8.73
C LEU A 46 1.42 -15.75 -8.07
N MET A 47 2.12 -16.73 -8.68
CA MET A 47 3.46 -17.18 -8.28
C MET A 47 4.54 -16.24 -8.80
N ILE A 48 4.30 -14.95 -8.74
CA ILE A 48 5.13 -13.82 -9.15
C ILE A 48 5.62 -13.04 -7.92
N PRO A 49 6.56 -12.08 -8.05
CA PRO A 49 7.02 -11.29 -6.91
C PRO A 49 5.90 -10.51 -6.22
N TRP A 50 5.90 -10.56 -4.89
CA TRP A 50 5.03 -9.77 -4.02
C TRP A 50 5.87 -8.76 -3.24
N TYR A 51 5.50 -7.50 -3.32
CA TYR A 51 6.13 -6.39 -2.60
C TYR A 51 5.21 -5.93 -1.48
N PRO A 52 5.36 -6.47 -0.25
CA PRO A 52 4.52 -6.11 0.88
C PRO A 52 5.06 -4.91 1.64
N ILE A 53 4.16 -4.28 2.40
CA ILE A 53 4.48 -3.36 3.49
C ILE A 53 3.84 -3.84 4.78
N LEU A 54 4.29 -3.29 5.91
CA LEU A 54 3.69 -3.55 7.21
C LEU A 54 2.43 -2.70 7.39
N GLY A 55 1.37 -3.33 7.89
CA GLY A 55 0.21 -2.65 8.44
C GLY A 55 0.23 -2.64 9.97
N ASN A 56 -0.80 -2.07 10.57
CA ASN A 56 -0.87 -2.00 12.02
C ASN A 56 -1.15 -3.37 12.68
N HIS A 57 -1.68 -4.33 11.94
CA HIS A 57 -1.89 -5.69 12.45
C HIS A 57 -0.58 -6.49 12.50
N GLU A 58 0.34 -6.31 11.55
CA GLU A 58 1.69 -6.89 11.64
C GLU A 58 2.45 -6.37 12.86
N TYR A 59 2.21 -5.12 13.27
CA TYR A 59 2.84 -4.52 14.47
C TYR A 59 2.30 -5.06 15.80
N ARG A 60 1.22 -5.83 15.81
CA ARG A 60 0.74 -6.58 16.98
C ARG A 60 1.49 -7.90 17.18
N GLY A 61 2.10 -8.40 16.11
CA GLY A 61 2.90 -9.62 16.08
C GLY A 61 4.39 -9.36 16.06
N ASN A 62 5.11 -10.24 15.41
CA ASN A 62 6.54 -10.15 15.18
C ASN A 62 6.82 -9.55 13.80
N THR A 63 7.06 -8.25 13.73
CA THR A 63 7.34 -7.55 12.47
C THR A 63 8.62 -8.05 11.81
N GLN A 64 9.63 -8.51 12.57
CA GLN A 64 10.84 -9.06 11.99
C GLN A 64 10.56 -10.38 11.24
N ALA A 65 9.64 -11.21 11.74
CA ALA A 65 9.24 -12.43 11.05
C ALA A 65 8.59 -12.14 9.68
N VAL A 66 7.94 -10.98 9.53
CA VAL A 66 7.37 -10.56 8.24
C VAL A 66 8.47 -10.26 7.21
N LEU A 67 9.56 -9.62 7.64
CA LEU A 67 10.73 -9.38 6.80
C LEU A 67 11.46 -10.69 6.47
N ASP A 68 11.72 -11.51 7.51
CA ASP A 68 12.48 -12.75 7.40
C ASP A 68 11.77 -13.81 6.53
N TYR A 69 10.46 -13.68 6.34
CA TYR A 69 9.69 -14.58 5.47
C TYR A 69 10.16 -14.53 4.01
N SER A 70 10.84 -13.47 3.59
CA SER A 70 11.51 -13.39 2.29
C SER A 70 12.57 -14.48 2.07
N GLN A 71 13.05 -15.12 3.13
CA GLN A 71 13.98 -16.25 3.06
C GLN A 71 13.24 -17.61 2.97
N VAL A 72 11.93 -17.62 3.22
CA VAL A 72 11.09 -18.83 3.20
C VAL A 72 10.29 -18.92 1.89
N SER A 73 9.68 -17.83 1.48
CA SER A 73 8.86 -17.76 0.26
C SER A 73 9.56 -16.92 -0.81
N ALA A 74 9.89 -17.55 -1.94
CA ALA A 74 10.60 -16.90 -3.03
C ALA A 74 9.83 -15.73 -3.67
N ARG A 75 8.51 -15.71 -3.52
CA ARG A 75 7.67 -14.63 -4.05
C ARG A 75 7.47 -13.46 -3.07
N TRP A 76 7.82 -13.62 -1.77
CA TRP A 76 7.70 -12.56 -0.77
C TRP A 76 8.97 -11.74 -0.71
N GLU A 77 8.98 -10.57 -1.35
CA GLU A 77 10.15 -9.68 -1.44
C GLU A 77 9.99 -8.46 -0.51
N MET A 78 10.46 -8.57 0.74
CA MET A 78 10.46 -7.48 1.71
C MET A 78 11.85 -7.28 2.32
N PRO A 79 12.74 -6.55 1.64
CA PRO A 79 14.14 -6.43 2.06
C PRO A 79 14.35 -5.57 3.30
N ALA A 80 13.40 -4.70 3.62
CA ALA A 80 13.43 -3.80 4.77
C ALA A 80 12.01 -3.35 5.15
N ARG A 81 11.85 -2.66 6.28
CA ARG A 81 10.56 -2.08 6.71
C ARG A 81 10.05 -1.01 5.74
N TYR A 82 10.96 -0.26 5.17
CA TYR A 82 10.70 0.67 4.08
C TYR A 82 11.81 0.52 3.02
N TYR A 83 11.42 0.55 1.77
CA TYR A 83 12.31 0.26 0.65
C TYR A 83 11.76 0.82 -0.66
N THR A 84 12.54 0.73 -1.71
CA THR A 84 12.10 1.08 -3.06
C THR A 84 12.36 -0.07 -4.02
N LYS A 85 11.47 -0.27 -4.98
CA LYS A 85 11.62 -1.21 -6.09
C LYS A 85 11.35 -0.47 -7.39
N VAL A 86 12.19 -0.68 -8.38
CA VAL A 86 11.92 -0.25 -9.75
C VAL A 86 11.44 -1.48 -10.53
N LEU A 87 10.28 -1.34 -11.13
CA LEU A 87 9.77 -2.25 -12.15
C LEU A 87 10.13 -1.66 -13.50
N GLU A 88 10.74 -2.45 -14.34
CA GLU A 88 11.23 -2.04 -15.66
C GLU A 88 10.80 -3.06 -16.69
N ASN A 89 10.09 -2.59 -17.71
CA ASN A 89 9.69 -3.41 -18.85
C ASN A 89 9.85 -2.58 -20.12
N ASP A 90 10.61 -3.14 -21.09
CA ASP A 90 10.95 -2.50 -22.35
C ASP A 90 11.44 -1.05 -22.18
N ASP A 91 10.54 -0.12 -22.40
CA ASP A 91 10.84 1.30 -22.41
C ASP A 91 10.26 2.06 -21.20
N ILE A 92 9.59 1.40 -20.25
CA ILE A 92 8.88 2.06 -19.14
C ILE A 92 9.48 1.69 -17.80
N THR A 93 9.57 2.66 -16.90
CA THR A 93 10.03 2.47 -15.53
C THR A 93 9.00 2.97 -14.53
N VAL A 94 8.68 2.14 -13.55
CA VAL A 94 7.79 2.47 -12.44
C VAL A 94 8.54 2.29 -11.12
N ARG A 95 8.70 3.36 -10.36
CA ARG A 95 9.25 3.28 -9.01
C ARG A 95 8.14 3.07 -7.99
N LEU A 96 8.23 1.99 -7.24
CA LEU A 96 7.49 1.78 -6.01
C LEU A 96 8.31 2.28 -4.83
N VAL A 97 7.76 3.18 -4.03
CA VAL A 97 8.35 3.67 -2.79
C VAL A 97 7.50 3.16 -1.63
N MET A 98 7.98 2.13 -0.98
CA MET A 98 7.28 1.38 0.06
C MET A 98 7.62 1.97 1.42
N ILE A 99 6.62 2.51 2.15
CA ILE A 99 6.83 3.16 3.45
C ILE A 99 6.15 2.41 4.59
N ASP A 100 6.80 2.38 5.74
CA ASP A 100 6.27 1.82 6.97
C ASP A 100 5.55 2.91 7.77
N THR A 101 4.23 2.94 7.70
CA THR A 101 3.45 4.04 8.23
C THR A 101 3.10 3.92 9.71
N ALA A 102 3.06 2.73 10.31
CA ALA A 102 2.71 2.60 11.72
C ALA A 102 3.67 3.37 12.65
N PRO A 103 5.01 3.33 12.46
CA PRO A 103 5.93 4.15 13.26
C PRO A 103 5.84 5.65 13.04
N LEU A 104 5.15 6.08 11.99
CA LEU A 104 4.96 7.52 11.68
C LEU A 104 3.76 8.13 12.40
N LEU A 105 2.99 7.34 13.17
CA LEU A 105 1.74 7.74 13.81
C LEU A 105 1.88 7.65 15.33
N ASP A 106 1.59 8.75 16.02
CA ASP A 106 1.73 8.83 17.48
C ASP A 106 0.88 7.77 18.18
N LYS A 107 -0.32 7.51 17.70
CA LYS A 107 -1.20 6.45 18.21
C LYS A 107 -0.52 5.08 18.39
N TYR A 108 0.30 4.65 17.41
CA TYR A 108 0.96 3.35 17.46
C TYR A 108 2.27 3.41 18.25
N ARG A 109 2.91 4.56 18.28
CA ARG A 109 4.14 4.77 19.05
C ARG A 109 3.88 4.85 20.55
N GLU A 110 2.73 5.39 20.94
CA GLU A 110 2.33 5.57 22.36
C GLU A 110 1.78 4.30 22.97
N ASP A 111 1.08 3.46 22.21
CA ASP A 111 0.51 2.19 22.67
C ASP A 111 1.56 1.05 22.53
N THR A 112 2.55 1.09 23.42
CA THR A 112 3.69 0.15 23.41
C THR A 112 3.33 -1.26 23.87
N GLU A 113 2.20 -1.44 24.53
CA GLU A 113 1.69 -2.75 24.90
C GLU A 113 1.18 -3.51 23.66
N LYS A 114 0.41 -2.82 22.83
CA LYS A 114 -0.20 -3.41 21.64
C LYS A 114 0.70 -3.38 20.40
N TYR A 115 1.57 -2.38 20.30
CA TYR A 115 2.45 -2.14 19.15
C TYR A 115 3.92 -1.97 19.60
N PRO A 116 4.54 -3.00 20.19
CA PRO A 116 5.79 -2.86 20.94
C PRO A 116 6.99 -2.44 20.07
N ASP A 117 6.90 -2.60 18.76
CA ASP A 117 7.99 -2.25 17.83
C ASP A 117 7.84 -0.87 17.20
N ALA A 118 6.66 -0.24 17.27
CA ALA A 118 6.43 1.03 16.56
C ALA A 118 7.30 2.17 17.12
N CYS A 119 7.39 2.31 18.44
CA CYS A 119 8.19 3.36 19.07
C CYS A 119 9.71 3.15 18.93
N LYS A 120 10.15 1.92 18.60
CA LYS A 120 11.57 1.58 18.42
C LYS A 120 12.11 2.00 17.05
N GLN A 121 11.22 2.34 16.10
CA GLN A 121 11.63 2.74 14.77
C GLN A 121 12.01 4.23 14.72
N ASP A 122 13.02 4.54 13.94
CA ASP A 122 13.50 5.91 13.72
C ASP A 122 12.64 6.57 12.63
N MET A 123 11.65 7.33 13.07
CA MET A 123 10.73 8.06 12.20
C MET A 123 11.45 9.11 11.34
N ASP A 124 12.36 9.88 11.94
CA ASP A 124 13.04 10.97 11.24
C ASP A 124 13.95 10.43 10.15
N LYS A 125 14.62 9.31 10.42
CA LYS A 125 15.44 8.62 9.42
C LYS A 125 14.60 8.14 8.23
N GLN A 126 13.41 7.58 8.47
CA GLN A 126 12.53 7.15 7.39
C GLN A 126 12.02 8.34 6.57
N LEU A 127 11.61 9.44 7.23
CA LEU A 127 11.13 10.65 6.54
C LEU A 127 12.23 11.31 5.70
N ALA A 128 13.45 11.39 6.23
CA ALA A 128 14.61 11.87 5.48
C ALA A 128 14.95 10.97 4.28
N TRP A 129 14.85 9.64 4.46
CA TRP A 129 15.01 8.68 3.37
C TRP A 129 13.94 8.86 2.29
N LEU A 130 12.67 9.03 2.66
CA LEU A 130 11.56 9.27 1.72
C LEU A 130 11.84 10.51 0.86
N ASP A 131 12.19 11.63 1.48
CA ASP A 131 12.53 12.88 0.78
C ASP A 131 13.72 12.69 -0.19
N SER A 132 14.77 11.98 0.25
CA SER A 132 15.94 11.67 -0.58
C SER A 132 15.60 10.78 -1.78
N VAL A 133 14.79 9.73 -1.59
CA VAL A 133 14.36 8.84 -2.67
C VAL A 133 13.56 9.60 -3.71
N LEU A 134 12.60 10.43 -3.29
CA LEU A 134 11.77 11.21 -4.19
C LEU A 134 12.57 12.29 -4.93
N THR A 135 13.57 12.90 -4.28
CA THR A 135 14.50 13.84 -4.92
C THR A 135 15.31 13.18 -6.03
N SER A 136 15.73 11.92 -5.84
CA SER A 136 16.59 11.19 -6.78
C SER A 136 15.83 10.43 -7.86
N ALA A 137 14.52 10.22 -7.70
CA ALA A 137 13.69 9.43 -8.59
C ALA A 137 13.58 10.08 -9.98
N LYS A 138 13.86 9.29 -11.02
CA LYS A 138 13.85 9.72 -12.44
C LYS A 138 12.97 8.81 -13.31
N GLU A 139 12.32 7.85 -12.68
CA GLU A 139 11.45 6.89 -13.34
C GLU A 139 10.25 7.62 -13.99
N ASP A 140 9.67 6.98 -14.98
CA ASP A 140 8.53 7.54 -15.72
C ASP A 140 7.33 7.78 -14.80
N TRP A 141 7.12 6.85 -13.84
CA TRP A 141 6.05 6.91 -12.86
C TRP A 141 6.57 6.58 -11.46
N VAL A 142 6.10 7.31 -10.46
CA VAL A 142 6.47 7.12 -9.04
C VAL A 142 5.21 6.92 -8.22
N LEU A 143 5.11 5.75 -7.59
CA LEU A 143 4.02 5.35 -6.73
C LEU A 143 4.53 5.21 -5.30
N VAL A 144 3.95 5.95 -4.36
CA VAL A 144 4.25 5.79 -2.93
C VAL A 144 3.19 4.91 -2.31
N VAL A 145 3.60 3.87 -1.62
CA VAL A 145 2.72 2.89 -0.99
C VAL A 145 2.91 2.90 0.52
N GLY A 146 1.85 3.21 1.24
CA GLY A 146 1.79 3.14 2.69
C GLY A 146 0.52 2.42 3.15
N HIS A 147 0.47 1.97 4.40
CA HIS A 147 -0.73 1.28 4.89
C HIS A 147 -1.86 2.23 5.24
N HIS A 148 -1.54 3.31 5.98
CA HIS A 148 -2.55 4.26 6.48
C HIS A 148 -2.88 5.34 5.46
N PRO A 149 -4.16 5.74 5.32
CA PRO A 149 -4.54 6.82 4.41
C PRO A 149 -4.07 8.19 4.89
N ILE A 150 -3.75 9.06 3.94
CA ILE A 150 -3.54 10.49 4.18
C ILE A 150 -4.90 11.19 4.18
N TYR A 151 -5.70 10.96 3.15
CA TYR A 151 -7.06 11.50 3.01
C TYR A 151 -8.04 10.35 2.80
N ALA A 152 -9.13 10.35 3.56
CA ALA A 152 -10.17 9.35 3.43
C ALA A 152 -11.42 9.71 4.26
N ASP A 153 -12.57 9.20 3.86
CA ASP A 153 -13.71 9.00 4.76
C ASP A 153 -13.48 7.74 5.60
N THR A 154 -13.56 7.86 6.90
CA THR A 154 -13.45 6.75 7.85
C THR A 154 -14.09 7.11 9.18
N ASP A 155 -14.58 6.12 9.88
CA ASP A 155 -15.08 6.22 11.26
C ASP A 155 -13.95 6.19 12.33
N LYS A 156 -12.69 6.00 11.88
CA LYS A 156 -11.52 6.02 12.75
C LYS A 156 -11.16 7.44 13.19
N ASN A 157 -10.43 7.52 14.31
CA ASN A 157 -9.95 8.80 14.83
C ASN A 157 -9.10 9.56 13.78
N ASP A 158 -9.31 10.86 13.71
CA ASP A 158 -8.61 11.77 12.77
C ASP A 158 -7.11 11.86 13.01
N SER A 159 -6.63 11.53 14.22
CA SER A 159 -5.20 11.62 14.57
C SER A 159 -4.29 10.90 13.57
N GLU A 160 -4.69 9.72 13.08
CA GLU A 160 -3.90 8.98 12.09
C GLU A 160 -3.72 9.79 10.80
N ARG A 161 -4.80 10.38 10.28
CA ARG A 161 -4.75 11.18 9.05
C ARG A 161 -4.01 12.48 9.24
N LEU A 162 -4.17 13.14 10.39
CA LEU A 162 -3.44 14.38 10.70
C LEU A 162 -1.94 14.15 10.79
N ASP A 163 -1.50 13.05 11.40
CA ASP A 163 -0.10 12.65 11.43
C ASP A 163 0.43 12.34 10.02
N MET A 164 -0.32 11.60 9.22
CA MET A 164 0.04 11.27 7.84
C MET A 164 0.12 12.54 6.97
N GLU A 165 -0.85 13.44 7.07
CA GLU A 165 -0.84 14.71 6.35
C GLU A 165 0.37 15.57 6.74
N LYS A 166 0.61 15.71 8.03
CA LYS A 166 1.73 16.52 8.57
C LYS A 166 3.09 15.95 8.19
N ARG A 167 3.28 14.63 8.30
CA ARG A 167 4.59 13.97 8.19
C ARG A 167 4.89 13.49 6.79
N VAL A 168 3.92 12.84 6.14
CA VAL A 168 4.11 12.20 4.84
C VAL A 168 3.70 13.12 3.70
N ASP A 169 2.46 13.64 3.69
CA ASP A 169 1.98 14.48 2.60
C ASP A 169 2.78 15.76 2.43
N SER A 170 3.26 16.33 3.54
CA SER A 170 4.16 17.50 3.51
C SER A 170 5.44 17.23 2.71
N ILE A 171 5.94 15.99 2.67
CA ILE A 171 7.07 15.57 1.85
C ILE A 171 6.61 15.30 0.42
N LEU A 172 5.56 14.48 0.23
CA LEU A 172 5.09 14.11 -1.10
C LEU A 172 4.80 15.34 -1.97
N ARG A 173 4.16 16.37 -1.40
CA ARG A 173 3.78 17.59 -2.12
C ARG A 173 4.95 18.53 -2.47
N LYS A 174 6.14 18.32 -1.90
CA LYS A 174 7.35 19.02 -2.34
C LYS A 174 7.86 18.50 -3.69
N HIS A 175 7.49 17.27 -4.04
CA HIS A 175 8.00 16.57 -5.21
C HIS A 175 6.94 16.50 -6.31
N ASN A 176 7.26 17.03 -7.49
CA ASN A 176 6.34 17.05 -8.65
C ASN A 176 6.27 15.72 -9.40
N ASN A 177 7.09 14.74 -9.04
CA ASN A 177 7.21 13.43 -9.69
C ASN A 177 6.40 12.34 -9.00
N VAL A 178 5.75 12.59 -7.87
CA VAL A 178 4.85 11.62 -7.24
C VAL A 178 3.51 11.62 -7.97
N ASN A 179 3.15 10.46 -8.52
CA ASN A 179 1.90 10.28 -9.25
C ASN A 179 0.74 9.86 -8.33
N MET A 180 0.93 8.81 -7.54
CA MET A 180 -0.12 8.29 -6.67
C MET A 180 0.43 7.98 -5.28
N TYR A 181 -0.41 8.16 -4.27
CA TYR A 181 -0.27 7.58 -2.95
C TYR A 181 -1.30 6.47 -2.80
N LEU A 182 -0.83 5.24 -2.58
CA LEU A 182 -1.66 4.05 -2.47
C LEU A 182 -1.67 3.55 -1.03
N CYS A 183 -2.84 3.18 -0.51
CA CYS A 183 -2.95 2.66 0.85
C CYS A 183 -4.10 1.65 1.00
N GLY A 184 -4.21 1.05 2.20
CA GLY A 184 -5.28 0.13 2.59
C GLY A 184 -6.01 0.58 3.86
N HIS A 185 -5.95 -0.24 4.93
CA HIS A 185 -6.36 0.05 6.30
C HIS A 185 -7.86 0.19 6.58
N ILE A 186 -8.63 0.83 5.71
CA ILE A 186 -10.03 1.17 6.00
C ILE A 186 -11.06 0.34 5.24
N HIS A 187 -10.64 -0.65 4.48
CA HIS A 187 -11.45 -1.70 3.85
C HIS A 187 -12.59 -1.18 2.97
N ASN A 188 -12.31 -0.16 2.16
CA ASN A 188 -13.19 0.35 1.11
C ASN A 188 -12.38 1.00 0.00
N PHE A 189 -12.97 1.21 -1.15
CA PHE A 189 -12.34 1.96 -2.23
C PHE A 189 -12.59 3.45 -2.07
N GLN A 190 -11.53 4.25 -2.18
CA GLN A 190 -11.65 5.70 -2.32
C GLN A 190 -10.60 6.24 -3.29
N HIS A 191 -11.00 7.20 -4.11
CA HIS A 191 -10.12 8.01 -4.91
C HIS A 191 -10.38 9.48 -4.55
N ILE A 192 -9.35 10.15 -4.06
CA ILE A 192 -9.42 11.53 -3.57
C ILE A 192 -8.38 12.37 -4.29
N ARG A 193 -8.76 13.57 -4.72
CA ARG A 193 -7.89 14.62 -5.24
C ARG A 193 -7.96 15.84 -4.33
N LYS A 194 -6.81 16.40 -4.00
CA LYS A 194 -6.72 17.61 -3.17
C LYS A 194 -6.35 18.81 -4.03
N ALA A 195 -7.00 19.94 -3.79
CA ALA A 195 -6.67 21.19 -4.45
C ALA A 195 -5.18 21.52 -4.29
N GLY A 196 -4.54 21.90 -5.39
CA GLY A 196 -3.12 22.23 -5.42
C GLY A 196 -2.17 21.02 -5.34
N SER A 197 -2.67 19.78 -5.45
CA SER A 197 -1.88 18.55 -5.57
C SER A 197 -2.11 17.90 -6.94
N LYS A 198 -1.05 17.33 -7.53
CA LYS A 198 -1.15 16.46 -8.70
C LYS A 198 -1.26 14.98 -8.33
N ILE A 199 -1.11 14.67 -7.04
CA ILE A 199 -1.12 13.30 -6.53
C ILE A 199 -2.56 12.80 -6.46
N ASP A 200 -2.82 11.61 -7.02
CA ASP A 200 -4.05 10.87 -6.77
C ASP A 200 -3.88 10.04 -5.49
N TYR A 201 -4.72 10.28 -4.50
CA TYR A 201 -4.74 9.53 -3.23
C TYR A 201 -5.76 8.40 -3.35
N VAL A 202 -5.27 7.18 -3.29
CA VAL A 202 -6.07 5.98 -3.54
C VAL A 202 -6.06 5.08 -2.32
N VAL A 203 -7.24 4.82 -1.78
CA VAL A 203 -7.44 3.76 -0.79
C VAL A 203 -7.92 2.52 -1.53
N ASN A 204 -7.15 1.43 -1.40
CA ASN A 204 -7.55 0.13 -1.89
C ASN A 204 -8.39 -0.61 -0.84
N THR A 205 -9.41 -1.30 -1.30
CA THR A 205 -10.28 -2.10 -0.43
C THR A 205 -9.58 -3.37 0.08
N SER A 206 -10.24 -4.09 0.96
CA SER A 206 -9.83 -5.42 1.38
C SER A 206 -10.45 -6.50 0.48
N ALA A 207 -9.75 -7.62 0.35
CA ALA A 207 -10.26 -8.81 -0.32
C ALA A 207 -11.36 -9.54 0.48
N SER A 208 -11.44 -9.34 1.80
CA SER A 208 -12.31 -10.09 2.71
C SER A 208 -13.29 -9.24 3.50
N LEU A 209 -12.92 -8.02 3.86
CA LEU A 209 -13.72 -7.13 4.70
C LEU A 209 -14.16 -5.90 3.92
N SER A 210 -15.33 -5.38 4.24
CA SER A 210 -15.82 -4.12 3.67
C SER A 210 -16.36 -3.19 4.76
N ARG A 211 -16.21 -1.89 4.54
CA ARG A 211 -16.77 -0.84 5.39
C ARG A 211 -17.54 0.15 4.56
N LYS A 212 -18.60 0.70 5.15
CA LYS A 212 -19.34 1.80 4.54
C LYS A 212 -18.41 3.00 4.32
N VAL A 213 -18.71 3.76 3.29
CA VAL A 213 -17.96 4.96 2.91
C VAL A 213 -18.90 5.97 2.32
N LYS A 214 -18.60 7.24 2.54
CA LYS A 214 -19.31 8.38 1.94
C LYS A 214 -18.29 9.35 1.32
N ALA A 215 -18.77 10.21 0.44
CA ALA A 215 -17.92 11.23 -0.14
C ALA A 215 -17.52 12.29 0.92
N VAL A 216 -16.25 12.67 0.88
CA VAL A 216 -15.66 13.81 1.62
C VAL A 216 -15.08 14.81 0.62
N GLU A 217 -14.55 15.92 1.10
CA GLU A 217 -13.93 16.93 0.24
C GLU A 217 -12.83 16.32 -0.65
N GLY A 218 -12.94 16.51 -1.95
CA GLY A 218 -12.00 15.97 -2.95
C GLY A 218 -12.29 14.54 -3.39
N THR A 219 -13.32 13.87 -2.88
CA THR A 219 -13.70 12.53 -3.34
C THR A 219 -14.11 12.57 -4.80
N VAL A 220 -13.40 11.81 -5.63
CA VAL A 220 -13.73 11.54 -7.03
C VAL A 220 -14.58 10.28 -7.16
N PHE A 221 -14.27 9.27 -6.35
CA PHE A 221 -14.99 8.00 -6.29
C PHE A 221 -14.87 7.37 -4.90
N CYS A 222 -15.92 6.68 -4.46
CA CYS A 222 -15.86 5.80 -3.30
C CYS A 222 -16.85 4.63 -3.43
N SER A 223 -16.48 3.46 -2.89
CA SER A 223 -17.32 2.26 -2.84
C SER A 223 -16.95 1.37 -1.67
N GLY A 224 -17.95 0.82 -0.99
CA GLY A 224 -17.76 -0.18 0.08
C GLY A 224 -17.58 -1.61 -0.42
N GLU A 225 -17.44 -1.84 -1.73
CA GLU A 225 -17.26 -3.18 -2.27
C GLU A 225 -15.88 -3.76 -1.96
N THR A 226 -15.80 -5.08 -1.81
CA THR A 226 -14.54 -5.84 -1.71
C THR A 226 -13.95 -6.07 -3.11
N GLY A 227 -12.63 -6.20 -3.19
CA GLY A 227 -11.95 -6.39 -4.46
C GLY A 227 -10.45 -6.12 -4.40
N PHE A 228 -9.91 -5.60 -5.48
CA PHE A 228 -8.50 -5.25 -5.62
C PHE A 228 -8.33 -4.16 -6.67
N SER A 229 -7.14 -3.58 -6.77
CA SER A 229 -6.79 -2.66 -7.85
C SER A 229 -5.78 -3.30 -8.80
N LEU A 230 -5.92 -3.00 -10.09
CA LEU A 230 -4.94 -3.32 -11.13
C LEU A 230 -4.31 -2.00 -11.60
N ILE A 231 -2.98 -1.98 -11.73
CA ILE A 231 -2.25 -0.81 -12.25
C ILE A 231 -1.61 -1.22 -13.58
N SER A 232 -1.79 -0.36 -14.58
CA SER A 232 -1.05 -0.44 -15.84
C SER A 232 -0.36 0.88 -16.13
N ALA A 233 0.83 0.82 -16.69
CA ALA A 233 1.62 1.99 -17.06
C ALA A 233 2.25 1.80 -18.44
N ASP A 234 2.22 2.88 -19.21
CA ASP A 234 3.04 3.01 -20.42
C ASP A 234 3.69 4.41 -20.45
N LYS A 235 4.35 4.76 -21.56
CA LYS A 235 5.01 6.09 -21.72
C LYS A 235 4.04 7.27 -21.72
N LYS A 236 2.76 7.04 -21.93
CA LYS A 236 1.75 8.09 -22.12
C LYS A 236 0.81 8.23 -20.94
N GLU A 237 0.44 7.09 -20.32
CA GLU A 237 -0.52 7.08 -19.23
C GLU A 237 -0.21 6.07 -18.15
N LEU A 238 -0.62 6.40 -16.93
CA LEU A 238 -0.69 5.52 -15.78
C LEU A 238 -2.16 5.35 -15.42
N CYS A 239 -2.63 4.11 -15.40
CA CYS A 239 -4.01 3.77 -15.05
C CYS A 239 -4.06 2.88 -13.81
N LEU A 240 -5.01 3.18 -12.89
CA LEU A 240 -5.38 2.28 -11.80
C LEU A 240 -6.87 1.96 -11.92
N TYR A 241 -7.19 0.67 -11.99
CA TYR A 241 -8.56 0.15 -12.09
C TYR A 241 -8.98 -0.42 -10.75
N MET A 242 -10.01 0.13 -10.13
CA MET A 242 -10.66 -0.44 -8.94
C MET A 242 -11.63 -1.52 -9.39
N ILE A 243 -11.39 -2.77 -8.99
CA ILE A 243 -12.10 -3.94 -9.50
C ILE A 243 -12.75 -4.66 -8.32
N ASN A 244 -14.06 -4.92 -8.40
CA ASN A 244 -14.76 -5.64 -7.37
C ASN A 244 -14.52 -7.16 -7.43
N LYS A 245 -15.02 -7.89 -6.44
CA LYS A 245 -14.86 -9.35 -6.34
C LYS A 245 -15.49 -10.13 -7.51
N GLU A 246 -16.44 -9.54 -8.23
CA GLU A 246 -17.04 -10.10 -9.45
C GLU A 246 -16.20 -9.82 -10.72
N GLY A 247 -15.09 -9.11 -10.62
CA GLY A 247 -14.22 -8.74 -11.74
C GLY A 247 -14.68 -7.51 -12.51
N LYS A 248 -15.67 -6.77 -11.99
CA LYS A 248 -16.17 -5.56 -12.62
C LYS A 248 -15.30 -4.35 -12.25
N VAL A 249 -14.87 -3.58 -13.24
CA VAL A 249 -14.23 -2.29 -13.04
C VAL A 249 -15.27 -1.28 -12.55
N LEU A 250 -15.10 -0.79 -11.33
CA LEU A 250 -15.95 0.20 -10.69
C LEU A 250 -15.51 1.63 -11.02
N HIS A 251 -14.21 1.84 -11.09
CA HIS A 251 -13.62 3.17 -11.32
C HIS A 251 -12.23 3.03 -11.94
N THR A 252 -11.81 4.05 -12.67
CA THR A 252 -10.46 4.14 -13.24
C THR A 252 -9.85 5.50 -12.89
N VAL A 253 -8.69 5.49 -12.24
CA VAL A 253 -7.83 6.65 -12.06
C VAL A 253 -6.90 6.72 -13.27
N ARG A 254 -6.77 7.88 -13.91
CA ARG A 254 -5.89 8.10 -15.07
C ARG A 254 -5.02 9.32 -14.85
N GLN A 255 -3.75 9.17 -15.13
CA GLN A 255 -2.79 10.26 -15.25
C GLN A 255 -2.11 10.18 -16.63
N ALA A 256 -2.14 11.28 -17.36
CA ALA A 256 -1.35 11.46 -18.58
C ALA A 256 -0.01 12.11 -18.21
N ARG A 257 1.01 11.75 -18.98
CA ARG A 257 2.35 12.33 -18.86
C ARG A 257 2.45 13.70 -19.47
#